data_58e4981af8dd478fdfeddafde8e4135d
#
_entry.id   58e4981af8dd478fdfeddafde8e4135d
#
_cell.length_a   1.000
_cell.length_b   1.000
_cell.length_c   1.000
_cell.angle_alpha   90.00
_cell.angle_beta   90.00
_cell.angle_gamma   90.00
#
_symmetry.space_group_name_H-M   'P 1'
#
loop_
_entity.id
_entity.type
_entity.pdbx_description
1 polymer ?
#
loop_
_entity_poly.entity_id
_entity_poly.type
_entity_poly.pdbx_seq_one_letter_code
_entity_poly.pdbx_strand_id
1 'polypeptide(L)'
;MNTTEKIIVKENKTLKLNNVLIREVSQNELVDINKISYMMDSYIKTKGNATVGPMINYSSAEGDENGQVKIVIKLMVQLKNPIHNIDKPYEFKSQIRITNCLFGRFSEKEENLQFAYSKLQVHAFENDIKLKGDSYTVFVNKNEEKLVADVFMELDKGGTAIEGL
;
A
#
# COMPACT_ATOMS: atom_id res chain seq x y z
N MET A 1 10.89 -3.31 27.57
CA MET A 1 11.16 -3.12 26.13
C MET A 1 10.34 -1.94 25.62
N ASN A 2 10.99 -1.01 25.00
CA ASN A 2 10.34 0.22 24.56
C ASN A 2 9.59 -0.04 23.24
N THR A 3 8.26 0.16 23.24
CA THR A 3 7.41 -0.04 22.06
C THR A 3 7.79 0.89 20.91
N THR A 4 8.45 2.03 21.19
CA THR A 4 8.85 2.96 20.14
C THR A 4 9.94 2.41 19.23
N GLU A 5 10.70 1.41 19.68
CA GLU A 5 11.73 0.78 18.86
C GLU A 5 11.17 -0.14 17.77
N LYS A 6 9.91 -0.54 17.92
CA LYS A 6 9.26 -1.45 16.98
C LYS A 6 8.66 -0.76 15.78
N ILE A 7 8.53 0.56 15.83
CA ILE A 7 7.98 1.37 14.74
C ILE A 7 8.88 2.58 14.54
N ILE A 8 9.58 2.59 13.40
CA ILE A 8 10.50 3.66 13.04
C ILE A 8 9.78 4.57 12.04
N VAL A 9 9.72 5.87 12.36
CA VAL A 9 9.06 6.86 11.50
C VAL A 9 10.13 7.72 10.81
N LYS A 10 9.96 7.92 9.50
CA LYS A 10 10.83 8.77 8.68
C LYS A 10 9.98 9.60 7.72
N GLU A 11 10.48 10.77 7.37
CA GLU A 11 9.84 11.65 6.39
C GLU A 11 10.60 11.62 5.07
N ASN A 12 9.99 12.13 4.05
CA ASN A 12 10.63 12.36 2.74
C ASN A 12 11.10 11.07 2.05
N LYS A 13 10.34 10.01 2.20
CA LYS A 13 10.65 8.73 1.56
C LYS A 13 9.96 8.60 0.22
N THR A 14 10.60 7.87 -0.67
CA THR A 14 10.05 7.56 -2.00
C THR A 14 9.72 6.08 -2.09
N LEU A 15 8.50 5.77 -2.54
CA LEU A 15 8.12 4.41 -2.90
C LEU A 15 8.22 4.30 -4.42
N LYS A 16 9.01 3.35 -4.89
CA LYS A 16 9.17 3.08 -6.32
C LYS A 16 8.89 1.61 -6.58
N LEU A 17 7.92 1.34 -7.44
CA LEU A 17 7.54 -0.01 -7.83
C LEU A 17 7.60 -0.12 -9.35
N ASN A 18 8.04 -1.27 -9.85
CA ASN A 18 8.18 -1.52 -11.29
C ASN A 18 7.32 -2.71 -11.70
N ASN A 19 6.74 -2.64 -12.89
CA ASN A 19 5.94 -3.73 -13.47
C ASN A 19 4.89 -4.22 -12.47
N VAL A 20 3.94 -3.35 -12.12
CA VAL A 20 3.00 -3.60 -11.03
C VAL A 20 1.69 -4.16 -11.57
N LEU A 21 1.33 -5.35 -11.15
CA LEU A 21 0.00 -5.91 -11.38
C LEU A 21 -0.87 -5.56 -10.21
N ILE A 22 -2.07 -5.06 -10.49
CA ILE A 22 -2.99 -4.49 -9.50
C ILE A 22 -4.33 -5.19 -9.60
N ARG A 23 -4.88 -5.55 -8.45
CA ARG A 23 -6.22 -6.12 -8.33
C ARG A 23 -6.99 -5.31 -7.28
N GLU A 24 -7.96 -4.53 -7.72
CA GLU A 24 -8.84 -3.85 -6.76
C GLU A 24 -9.77 -4.87 -6.13
N VAL A 25 -9.98 -4.76 -4.83
CA VAL A 25 -10.79 -5.70 -4.05
C VAL A 25 -11.96 -4.93 -3.45
N SER A 26 -13.19 -5.35 -3.79
CA SER A 26 -14.39 -4.73 -3.21
C SER A 26 -14.59 -5.18 -1.76
N GLN A 27 -15.41 -4.43 -1.01
CA GLN A 27 -15.70 -4.77 0.36
C GLN A 27 -16.31 -6.17 0.50
N ASN A 28 -17.16 -6.55 -0.45
CA ASN A 28 -17.77 -7.88 -0.44
C ASN A 28 -16.77 -8.99 -0.68
N GLU A 29 -15.67 -8.69 -1.35
CA GLU A 29 -14.62 -9.66 -1.67
C GLU A 29 -13.59 -9.83 -0.56
N LEU A 30 -13.59 -8.97 0.47
CA LEU A 30 -12.57 -9.00 1.52
C LEU A 30 -12.53 -10.33 2.27
N VAL A 31 -13.67 -10.99 2.43
CA VAL A 31 -13.73 -12.31 3.08
C VAL A 31 -12.95 -13.37 2.28
N ASP A 32 -12.78 -13.15 0.98
CA ASP A 32 -12.10 -14.07 0.07
C ASP A 32 -10.68 -13.57 -0.32
N ILE A 33 -10.10 -12.68 0.46
CA ILE A 33 -8.84 -12.02 0.07
C ILE A 33 -7.70 -13.02 -0.16
N ASN A 34 -7.65 -14.09 0.61
CA ASN A 34 -6.62 -15.13 0.42
C ASN A 34 -6.81 -15.87 -0.89
N LYS A 35 -8.07 -16.15 -1.26
CA LYS A 35 -8.40 -16.77 -2.53
C LYS A 35 -8.06 -15.86 -3.70
N ILE A 36 -8.35 -14.56 -3.55
CA ILE A 36 -8.04 -13.55 -4.58
C ILE A 36 -6.53 -13.45 -4.78
N SER A 37 -5.77 -13.45 -3.70
CA SER A 37 -4.30 -13.44 -3.77
C SER A 37 -3.77 -14.68 -4.49
N TYR A 38 -4.32 -15.86 -4.18
CA TYR A 38 -3.95 -17.10 -4.84
C TYR A 38 -4.28 -17.07 -6.34
N MET A 39 -5.47 -16.57 -6.70
CA MET A 39 -5.88 -16.45 -8.10
C MET A 39 -4.99 -15.48 -8.86
N MET A 40 -4.55 -14.41 -8.20
CA MET A 40 -3.63 -13.45 -8.80
C MET A 40 -2.28 -14.11 -9.12
N ASP A 41 -1.76 -14.90 -8.19
CA ASP A 41 -0.52 -15.64 -8.40
C ASP A 41 -0.66 -16.63 -9.56
N SER A 42 -1.78 -17.34 -9.63
CA SER A 42 -2.06 -18.27 -10.74
C SER A 42 -2.15 -17.55 -12.08
N TYR A 43 -2.79 -16.37 -12.08
CA TYR A 43 -2.90 -15.56 -13.30
C TYR A 43 -1.51 -15.16 -13.80
N ILE A 44 -0.64 -14.72 -12.90
CA ILE A 44 0.74 -14.35 -13.24
C ILE A 44 1.48 -15.52 -13.88
N LYS A 45 1.33 -16.71 -13.31
CA LYS A 45 1.96 -17.93 -13.84
C LYS A 45 1.42 -18.28 -15.22
N THR A 46 0.12 -18.14 -15.46
CA THR A 46 -0.46 -18.42 -16.78
C THR A 46 0.07 -17.47 -17.85
N LYS A 47 0.50 -16.27 -17.48
CA LYS A 47 1.11 -15.31 -18.41
C LYS A 47 2.61 -15.53 -18.59
N GLY A 48 3.16 -16.61 -18.02
CA GLY A 48 4.60 -16.91 -18.13
C GLY A 48 5.46 -15.93 -17.35
N ASN A 49 4.92 -15.31 -16.32
CA ASN A 49 5.61 -14.30 -15.54
C ASN A 49 5.84 -14.79 -14.10
N ALA A 50 6.52 -13.98 -13.31
CA ALA A 50 6.81 -14.29 -11.92
C ALA A 50 6.79 -13.01 -11.09
N THR A 51 6.50 -13.14 -9.80
CA THR A 51 6.54 -12.01 -8.88
C THR A 51 7.99 -11.74 -8.44
N VAL A 52 8.26 -10.46 -8.18
CA VAL A 52 9.54 -10.00 -7.63
C VAL A 52 9.22 -9.17 -6.39
N GLY A 53 9.76 -9.59 -5.25
CA GLY A 53 9.51 -8.87 -4.00
C GLY A 53 8.17 -9.21 -3.36
N PRO A 54 7.85 -8.49 -2.29
CA PRO A 54 6.67 -8.81 -1.47
C PRO A 54 5.38 -8.26 -2.04
N MET A 55 4.27 -8.79 -1.52
CA MET A 55 2.93 -8.25 -1.74
C MET A 55 2.81 -6.86 -1.12
N ILE A 56 2.04 -6.01 -1.78
CA ILE A 56 1.77 -4.65 -1.30
C ILE A 56 0.25 -4.49 -1.22
N ASN A 57 -0.21 -3.96 -0.08
CA ASN A 57 -1.61 -3.60 0.09
C ASN A 57 -1.74 -2.08 -0.01
N TYR A 58 -2.59 -1.64 -0.91
CA TYR A 58 -2.98 -0.24 -1.00
C TYR A 58 -4.35 -0.05 -0.39
N SER A 59 -4.52 1.01 0.38
CA SER A 59 -5.81 1.37 0.96
C SER A 59 -5.97 2.88 0.92
N SER A 60 -7.16 3.34 0.54
CA SER A 60 -7.49 4.76 0.62
C SER A 60 -8.92 4.95 1.08
N ALA A 61 -9.17 6.10 1.72
CA ALA A 61 -10.51 6.53 2.09
C ALA A 61 -10.85 7.73 1.20
N GLU A 62 -11.89 7.58 0.39
CA GLU A 62 -12.32 8.63 -0.55
C GLU A 62 -13.74 9.10 -0.18
N GLY A 63 -13.93 10.42 -0.09
CA GLY A 63 -15.26 10.99 0.08
C GLY A 63 -16.00 11.05 -1.25
N ASP A 64 -17.29 10.71 -1.24
CA ASP A 64 -18.13 10.85 -2.41
C ASP A 64 -18.92 12.16 -2.35
N GLU A 65 -19.71 12.43 -3.40
CA GLU A 65 -20.51 13.65 -3.52
C GLU A 65 -21.56 13.79 -2.40
N ASN A 66 -21.95 12.67 -1.80
CA ASN A 66 -22.98 12.65 -0.75
C ASN A 66 -22.36 12.70 0.66
N GLY A 67 -21.04 12.92 0.76
CA GLY A 67 -20.35 12.94 2.02
C GLY A 67 -20.08 11.56 2.62
N GLN A 68 -20.35 10.49 1.88
CA GLN A 68 -20.04 9.14 2.31
C GLN A 68 -18.58 8.81 2.02
N VAL A 69 -17.97 7.99 2.88
CA VAL A 69 -16.58 7.58 2.71
C VAL A 69 -16.56 6.21 2.03
N LYS A 70 -15.85 6.15 0.92
CA LYS A 70 -15.58 4.91 0.19
C LYS A 70 -14.18 4.43 0.52
N ILE A 71 -14.05 3.18 0.91
CA ILE A 71 -12.75 2.55 1.13
C ILE A 71 -12.36 1.80 -0.14
N VAL A 72 -11.19 2.13 -0.68
CA VAL A 72 -10.62 1.44 -1.85
C VAL A 72 -9.45 0.60 -1.37
N ILE A 73 -9.45 -0.68 -1.72
CA ILE A 73 -8.39 -1.62 -1.37
C ILE A 73 -7.87 -2.25 -2.65
N LYS A 74 -6.54 -2.29 -2.80
CA LYS A 74 -5.89 -2.90 -3.95
C LYS A 74 -4.75 -3.80 -3.49
N LEU A 75 -4.69 -4.98 -4.08
CA LEU A 75 -3.53 -5.85 -3.94
C LEU A 75 -2.59 -5.55 -5.10
N MET A 76 -1.32 -5.41 -4.82
CA MET A 76 -0.30 -5.10 -5.80
C MET A 76 0.88 -6.04 -5.65
N VAL A 77 1.44 -6.45 -6.79
CA VAL A 77 2.70 -7.21 -6.81
C VAL A 77 3.55 -6.69 -7.95
N GLN A 78 4.86 -6.72 -7.77
CA GLN A 78 5.80 -6.40 -8.83
C GLN A 78 6.12 -7.67 -9.62
N LEU A 79 6.22 -7.53 -10.94
CA LEU A 79 6.49 -8.63 -11.85
C LEU A 79 7.90 -8.55 -12.38
N LYS A 80 8.46 -9.72 -12.70
CA LYS A 80 9.79 -9.82 -13.29
C LYS A 80 9.85 -9.16 -14.67
N ASN A 81 8.78 -9.30 -15.45
CA ASN A 81 8.69 -8.76 -16.81
C ASN A 81 7.38 -7.98 -16.98
N PRO A 82 7.34 -7.04 -17.93
CA PRO A 82 6.06 -6.41 -18.28
C PRO A 82 5.07 -7.46 -18.73
N ILE A 83 3.80 -7.17 -18.51
CA ILE A 83 2.72 -8.06 -18.93
C ILE A 83 1.85 -7.31 -19.95
N HIS A 84 1.41 -8.02 -20.99
CA HIS A 84 0.59 -7.47 -22.06
C HIS A 84 -0.75 -8.18 -22.11
N ASN A 85 -1.74 -7.55 -22.74
CA ASN A 85 -3.07 -8.13 -22.90
C ASN A 85 -3.69 -8.51 -21.55
N ILE A 86 -3.82 -7.49 -20.69
CA ILE A 86 -4.35 -7.65 -19.34
C ILE A 86 -5.85 -7.88 -19.38
N ASP A 87 -6.31 -8.88 -18.66
CA ASP A 87 -7.73 -9.19 -18.51
C ASP A 87 -8.28 -8.56 -17.24
N LYS A 88 -9.53 -8.11 -17.30
CA LYS A 88 -10.22 -7.70 -16.08
C LYS A 88 -10.33 -8.89 -15.13
N PRO A 89 -10.21 -8.73 -13.84
CA PRO A 89 -10.23 -7.45 -13.07
C PRO A 89 -8.84 -6.86 -12.78
N TYR A 90 -7.83 -7.25 -13.53
CA TYR A 90 -6.46 -6.80 -13.29
C TYR A 90 -6.13 -5.52 -14.05
N GLU A 91 -5.23 -4.73 -13.48
CA GLU A 91 -4.60 -3.57 -14.12
C GLU A 91 -3.09 -3.75 -14.06
N PHE A 92 -2.39 -3.10 -14.97
CA PHE A 92 -0.94 -3.12 -14.98
C PHE A 92 -0.39 -1.71 -15.13
N LYS A 93 0.63 -1.40 -14.34
CA LYS A 93 1.39 -0.15 -14.46
C LYS A 93 2.87 -0.47 -14.56
N SER A 94 3.54 0.11 -15.54
CA SER A 94 4.99 -0.10 -15.72
C SER A 94 5.80 0.44 -14.55
N GLN A 95 5.30 1.51 -13.91
CA GLN A 95 5.95 2.10 -12.76
C GLN A 95 4.95 2.83 -11.87
N ILE A 96 5.13 2.70 -10.57
CA ILE A 96 4.48 3.55 -9.57
C ILE A 96 5.62 4.21 -8.80
N ARG A 97 5.62 5.54 -8.78
CA ARG A 97 6.64 6.29 -8.05
C ARG A 97 5.97 7.40 -7.27
N ILE A 98 6.11 7.33 -5.95
CA ILE A 98 5.47 8.27 -5.04
C ILE A 98 6.56 8.87 -4.16
N THR A 99 6.72 10.18 -4.27
CA THR A 99 7.77 10.90 -3.56
C THR A 99 7.22 11.58 -2.31
N ASN A 100 8.11 11.93 -1.42
CA ASN A 100 7.81 12.72 -0.24
C ASN A 100 6.78 12.06 0.68
N CYS A 101 6.87 10.74 0.83
CA CYS A 101 5.96 10.00 1.70
C CYS A 101 6.38 10.06 3.16
N LEU A 102 5.39 10.05 4.04
CA LEU A 102 5.62 9.71 5.43
C LEU A 102 5.75 8.19 5.51
N PHE A 103 6.77 7.71 6.20
CA PHE A 103 7.16 6.30 6.19
C PHE A 103 7.22 5.76 7.61
N GLY A 104 6.75 4.51 7.80
CA GLY A 104 6.91 3.80 9.05
C GLY A 104 7.35 2.37 8.81
N ARG A 105 8.42 1.94 9.45
CA ARG A 105 8.81 0.53 9.47
C ARG A 105 8.31 -0.10 10.74
N PHE A 106 7.44 -1.07 10.58
CA PHE A 106 6.88 -1.88 11.65
C PHE A 106 7.65 -3.19 11.75
N SER A 107 7.97 -3.59 12.97
CA SER A 107 8.70 -4.83 13.22
C SER A 107 8.23 -5.41 14.55
N GLU A 108 7.11 -6.14 14.50
CA GLU A 108 6.46 -6.66 15.70
C GLU A 108 5.40 -7.70 15.30
N LYS A 109 4.58 -8.16 16.23
CA LYS A 109 3.49 -9.09 15.96
C LYS A 109 2.48 -8.49 14.99
N GLU A 110 2.02 -9.29 14.04
CA GLU A 110 1.09 -8.84 13.00
C GLU A 110 -0.17 -8.20 13.58
N GLU A 111 -0.68 -8.72 14.69
CA GLU A 111 -1.89 -8.18 15.35
C GLU A 111 -1.74 -6.73 15.78
N ASN A 112 -0.52 -6.22 15.90
CA ASN A 112 -0.22 -4.86 16.31
C ASN A 112 0.08 -3.92 15.13
N LEU A 113 -0.11 -4.38 13.90
CA LEU A 113 0.22 -3.60 12.72
C LEU A 113 -0.51 -2.25 12.68
N GLN A 114 -1.73 -2.20 13.15
CA GLN A 114 -2.49 -0.94 13.13
C GLN A 114 -1.83 0.17 13.97
N PHE A 115 -0.98 -0.17 14.93
CA PHE A 115 -0.23 0.84 15.69
C PHE A 115 0.74 1.60 14.80
N ALA A 116 1.23 1.00 13.72
CA ALA A 116 2.09 1.70 12.76
C ALA A 116 1.32 2.82 12.07
N TYR A 117 0.10 2.53 11.61
CA TYR A 117 -0.75 3.55 10.98
C TYR A 117 -1.09 4.66 11.95
N SER A 118 -1.46 4.31 13.18
CA SER A 118 -1.80 5.28 14.21
C SER A 118 -0.60 6.18 14.54
N LYS A 119 0.58 5.60 14.66
CA LYS A 119 1.79 6.36 14.95
C LYS A 119 2.13 7.35 13.84
N LEU A 120 1.97 6.93 12.59
CA LEU A 120 2.18 7.82 11.45
C LEU A 120 1.18 8.98 11.44
N GLN A 121 -0.08 8.69 11.73
CA GLN A 121 -1.11 9.71 11.79
C GLN A 121 -0.86 10.71 12.91
N VAL A 122 -0.42 10.24 14.09
CA VAL A 122 -0.07 11.11 15.22
C VAL A 122 1.14 11.97 14.86
N HIS A 123 2.16 11.37 14.25
CA HIS A 123 3.35 12.10 13.80
C HIS A 123 2.96 13.21 12.81
N ALA A 124 2.09 12.91 11.86
CA ALA A 124 1.61 13.89 10.90
C ALA A 124 0.88 15.03 11.59
N PHE A 125 0.01 14.71 12.54
CA PHE A 125 -0.73 15.72 13.30
C PHE A 125 0.21 16.63 14.09
N GLU A 126 1.18 16.04 14.79
CA GLU A 126 2.12 16.79 15.63
C GLU A 126 3.06 17.70 14.81
N ASN A 127 3.29 17.38 13.55
CA ASN A 127 4.22 18.10 12.68
C ASN A 127 3.51 18.88 11.55
N ASP A 128 2.20 19.07 11.66
CA ASP A 128 1.40 19.81 10.69
C ASP A 128 1.52 19.26 9.26
N ILE A 129 1.63 17.95 9.14
CA ILE A 129 1.68 17.26 7.86
C ILE A 129 0.27 16.84 7.48
N LYS A 130 -0.19 17.28 6.32
CA LYS A 130 -1.49 16.84 5.78
C LYS A 130 -1.30 15.58 4.95
N LEU A 131 -1.99 14.52 5.36
CA LEU A 131 -1.98 13.24 4.64
C LEU A 131 -3.13 13.20 3.64
N LYS A 132 -2.87 12.56 2.50
CA LYS A 132 -3.88 12.39 1.45
C LYS A 132 -5.00 11.44 1.87
N GLY A 133 -4.71 10.50 2.77
CA GLY A 133 -5.69 9.51 3.22
C GLY A 133 -5.50 8.14 2.61
N ASP A 134 -4.34 7.89 2.02
CA ASP A 134 -4.01 6.57 1.49
C ASP A 134 -2.80 5.98 2.21
N SER A 135 -2.58 4.69 2.01
CA SER A 135 -1.39 4.01 2.50
C SER A 135 -1.00 2.87 1.57
N TYR A 136 0.30 2.66 1.42
CA TYR A 136 0.88 1.49 0.78
C TYR A 136 1.62 0.71 1.86
N THR A 137 1.22 -0.53 2.07
CA THR A 137 1.87 -1.40 3.06
C THR A 137 2.61 -2.50 2.33
N VAL A 138 3.94 -2.49 2.45
CA VAL A 138 4.81 -3.48 1.83
C VAL A 138 5.14 -4.54 2.87
N PHE A 139 4.71 -5.78 2.66
CA PHE A 139 4.94 -6.88 3.61
C PHE A 139 6.31 -7.47 3.37
N VAL A 140 7.33 -6.87 3.99
CA VAL A 140 8.74 -7.18 3.71
C VAL A 140 9.10 -8.60 4.12
N ASN A 141 8.68 -9.03 5.31
CA ASN A 141 8.98 -10.36 5.82
C ASN A 141 7.97 -10.75 6.90
N LYS A 142 7.64 -12.03 6.95
CA LYS A 142 6.73 -12.55 7.96
C LYS A 142 7.19 -13.93 8.42
N ASN A 143 7.28 -14.10 9.73
CA ASN A 143 7.41 -15.41 10.34
C ASN A 143 6.35 -15.56 11.43
N GLU A 144 6.34 -16.65 12.17
CA GLU A 144 5.32 -16.93 13.18
C GLU A 144 5.28 -15.91 14.31
N GLU A 145 6.41 -15.28 14.60
CA GLU A 145 6.53 -14.37 15.74
C GLU A 145 6.48 -12.89 15.34
N LYS A 146 6.82 -12.57 14.10
CA LYS A 146 7.12 -11.20 13.74
C LYS A 146 6.77 -10.89 12.29
N LEU A 147 6.15 -9.73 12.08
CA LEU A 147 5.93 -9.16 10.76
C LEU A 147 6.82 -7.94 10.61
N VAL A 148 7.54 -7.84 9.50
CA VAL A 148 8.21 -6.61 9.10
C VAL A 148 7.43 -6.03 7.93
N ALA A 149 6.90 -4.83 8.11
CA ALA A 149 6.12 -4.15 7.10
C ALA A 149 6.55 -2.69 7.00
N ASP A 150 6.61 -2.20 5.78
CA ASP A 150 6.89 -0.79 5.51
C ASP A 150 5.60 -0.12 5.06
N VAL A 151 5.21 0.95 5.74
CA VAL A 151 4.01 1.72 5.43
C VAL A 151 4.42 3.07 4.85
N PHE A 152 3.86 3.40 3.68
CA PHE A 152 4.08 4.69 3.03
C PHE A 152 2.74 5.40 2.94
N MET A 153 2.70 6.65 3.40
CA MET A 153 1.50 7.49 3.30
C MET A 153 1.83 8.73 2.46
N GLU A 154 1.02 8.97 1.45
CA GLU A 154 1.19 10.16 0.61
C GLU A 154 0.75 11.41 1.35
N LEU A 155 1.45 12.51 1.08
CA LEU A 155 1.03 13.81 1.56
C LEU A 155 -0.02 14.40 0.63
N ASP A 156 -0.95 15.16 1.20
CA ASP A 156 -1.94 15.88 0.42
C ASP A 156 -1.27 17.03 -0.35
N LYS A 157 -1.34 16.92 -1.66
CA LYS A 157 -0.74 17.92 -2.56
C LYS A 157 -1.80 18.78 -3.25
N GLY A 158 -3.02 18.81 -2.71
CA GLY A 158 -4.12 19.54 -3.31
C GLY A 158 -3.78 21.01 -3.55
N GLY A 159 -3.13 21.66 -2.58
CA GLY A 159 -2.71 23.04 -2.73
C GLY A 159 -1.66 23.22 -3.81
N THR A 160 -0.74 22.28 -3.94
CA THR A 160 0.29 22.31 -4.97
C THR A 160 -0.31 22.20 -6.36
N ALA A 161 -1.31 21.35 -6.52
CA ALA A 161 -2.00 21.21 -7.80
C ALA A 161 -2.65 22.50 -8.24
N ILE A 162 -3.23 23.26 -7.31
CA ILE A 162 -3.84 24.56 -7.59
C ILE A 162 -2.77 25.58 -7.97
N GLU A 163 -1.65 25.56 -7.28
CA GLU A 163 -0.53 26.45 -7.53
C GLU A 163 0.13 26.21 -8.89
N GLY A 164 0.06 25.00 -9.38
CA GLY A 164 0.58 24.63 -10.68
C GLY A 164 -0.20 25.21 -11.84
N LEU A 165 -1.31 25.85 -11.56
CA LEU A 165 -2.08 26.57 -12.55
C LEU A 165 -1.53 28.01 -12.73
#